data_a9503e615bfbf3059adc1a6ff16a8d0f
#
_entry.id   a9503e615bfbf3059adc1a6ff16a8d0f
#
_cell.length_a   1.000
_cell.length_b   1.000
_cell.length_c   1.000
_cell.angle_alpha   90.00
_cell.angle_beta   90.00
_cell.angle_gamma   90.00
#
_symmetry.space_group_name_H-M   'P 1'
#
loop_
_entity.id
_entity.type
_entity.pdbx_description
1 polymer ?
#
loop_
_entity_poly.entity_id
_entity_poly.type
_entity_poly.pdbx_seq_one_letter_code
_entity_poly.pdbx_strand_id
1 'polypeptide(L)'
;MGNEKKTPLSIDGVEHQFEDLTPQQQMLVNHVADLDRKLGSAKFNLDQLQVGRDAFFAMLKTALEAKPEEAVTDVTDVSVQ
;
A
#
# COMPACT_ATOMS: atom_id res chain seq x y z
N MET A 1 28.26 30.75 5.43
CA MET A 1 27.91 30.44 5.32
C MET A 1 27.00 30.02 5.46
N GLY A 2 26.72 29.86 5.70
CA GLY A 2 25.84 29.46 6.05
C GLY A 2 25.06 28.79 5.35
N ASN A 3 24.90 28.27 5.09
CA ASN A 3 24.19 27.69 4.38
C ASN A 3 23.62 26.65 4.90
N GLU A 4 23.25 26.60 5.96
CA GLU A 4 22.77 25.59 6.45
C GLU A 4 21.56 25.33 5.80
N LYS A 5 21.27 24.35 5.29
CA LYS A 5 20.16 24.02 4.74
C LYS A 5 19.31 23.42 5.70
N LYS A 6 18.28 23.88 6.20
CA LYS A 6 17.40 23.26 7.12
C LYS A 6 16.29 22.57 6.38
N THR A 7 15.77 21.53 6.96
CA THR A 7 14.74 20.71 6.36
C THR A 7 13.43 21.02 7.06
N PRO A 8 12.55 21.78 6.43
CA PRO A 8 11.29 22.13 7.09
C PRO A 8 10.32 20.98 7.09
N LEU A 9 9.54 20.88 8.15
CA LEU A 9 8.50 19.88 8.18
C LEU A 9 7.33 20.46 8.95
N SER A 10 6.14 20.08 8.57
CA SER A 10 4.96 20.60 9.16
C SER A 10 4.28 19.50 9.95
N ILE A 11 4.02 19.72 11.22
CA ILE A 11 3.38 18.73 12.05
C ILE A 11 2.17 19.39 12.65
N ASP A 12 0.98 18.89 12.29
CA ASP A 12 -0.26 19.42 12.78
C ASP A 12 -0.38 20.92 12.50
N GLY A 13 0.12 21.33 11.35
CA GLY A 13 0.02 22.72 10.96
C GLY A 13 1.10 23.62 11.51
N VAL A 14 2.01 23.08 12.28
CA VAL A 14 3.08 23.87 12.86
C VAL A 14 4.37 23.51 12.17
N GLU A 15 5.08 24.52 11.69
CA GLU A 15 6.29 24.24 10.96
C GLU A 15 7.47 24.10 11.89
N HIS A 16 8.29 23.12 11.68
CA HIS A 16 9.49 22.89 12.44
C HIS A 16 10.64 22.69 11.50
N GLN A 17 11.85 22.85 11.99
CA GLN A 17 13.03 22.53 11.21
C GLN A 17 13.61 21.27 11.80
N PHE A 18 13.81 20.26 10.99
CA PHE A 18 14.31 18.98 11.50
C PHE A 18 15.59 19.16 12.30
N GLU A 19 16.48 20.04 11.80
CA GLU A 19 17.77 20.22 12.46
C GLU A 19 17.67 20.86 13.83
N ASP A 20 16.52 21.51 14.10
CA ASP A 20 16.36 22.13 15.40
C ASP A 20 15.71 21.20 16.40
N LEU A 21 15.35 20.01 16.01
CA LEU A 21 14.72 19.08 16.94
C LEU A 21 15.76 18.36 17.78
N THR A 22 15.35 17.87 18.92
CA THR A 22 16.26 17.10 19.74
C THR A 22 16.54 15.78 19.05
N PRO A 23 17.61 15.08 19.42
CA PRO A 23 17.91 13.79 18.81
C PRO A 23 16.77 12.80 18.93
N GLN A 24 16.06 12.81 20.07
CA GLN A 24 14.96 11.90 20.21
C GLN A 24 13.83 12.28 19.27
N GLN A 25 13.55 13.56 19.11
CA GLN A 25 12.51 13.99 18.20
C GLN A 25 12.89 13.66 16.77
N GLN A 26 14.16 13.81 16.42
CA GLN A 26 14.60 13.49 15.07
C GLN A 26 14.42 12.00 14.79
N MET A 27 14.71 11.17 15.77
CA MET A 27 14.54 9.75 15.58
C MET A 27 13.07 9.42 15.35
N LEU A 28 12.18 10.05 16.09
CA LEU A 28 10.76 9.79 15.93
C LEU A 28 10.27 10.27 14.57
N VAL A 29 10.76 11.40 14.10
CA VAL A 29 10.40 11.87 12.77
C VAL A 29 10.84 10.87 11.71
N ASN A 30 12.03 10.32 11.87
CA ASN A 30 12.52 9.37 10.90
C ASN A 30 11.69 8.09 10.88
N HIS A 31 11.22 7.66 12.05
CA HIS A 31 10.35 6.49 12.10
C HIS A 31 9.02 6.75 11.41
N VAL A 32 8.45 7.93 11.66
CA VAL A 32 7.19 8.26 11.04
C VAL A 32 7.34 8.34 9.54
N ALA A 33 8.40 8.99 9.07
CA ALA A 33 8.61 9.12 7.62
C ALA A 33 8.80 7.76 6.98
N ASP A 34 9.53 6.89 7.65
CA ASP A 34 9.78 5.57 7.11
C ASP A 34 8.48 4.77 7.04
N LEU A 35 7.67 4.85 8.08
CA LEU A 35 6.43 4.11 8.10
C LEU A 35 5.43 4.69 7.11
N ASP A 36 5.42 6.00 6.92
CA ASP A 36 4.55 6.59 5.92
C ASP A 36 4.92 6.09 4.54
N ARG A 37 6.21 5.98 4.26
CA ARG A 37 6.63 5.48 2.98
C ARG A 37 6.23 4.03 2.81
N LYS A 38 6.38 3.23 3.85
CA LYS A 38 6.01 1.83 3.79
C LYS A 38 4.51 1.66 3.65
N LEU A 39 3.75 2.53 4.30
CA LEU A 39 2.31 2.47 4.16
C LEU A 39 1.89 2.80 2.74
N GLY A 40 2.53 3.78 2.13
CA GLY A 40 2.22 4.11 0.75
C GLY A 40 2.52 2.95 -0.16
N SER A 41 3.64 2.29 0.07
CA SER A 41 4.01 1.14 -0.72
C SER A 41 3.03 0.00 -0.53
N ALA A 42 2.61 -0.21 0.71
CA ALA A 42 1.66 -1.27 1.01
C ALA A 42 0.31 -0.99 0.38
N LYS A 43 -0.11 0.25 0.35
CA LYS A 43 -1.35 0.58 -0.28
C LYS A 43 -1.28 0.33 -1.78
N PHE A 44 -0.17 0.66 -2.37
CA PHE A 44 0.02 0.41 -3.79
C PHE A 44 -0.03 -1.08 -4.07
N ASN A 45 0.61 -1.88 -3.22
CA ASN A 45 0.58 -3.32 -3.38
C ASN A 45 -0.83 -3.86 -3.18
N LEU A 46 -1.55 -3.31 -2.22
CA LEU A 46 -2.90 -3.75 -1.98
C LEU A 46 -3.77 -3.48 -3.19
N ASP A 47 -3.62 -2.30 -3.80
CA ASP A 47 -4.39 -1.97 -4.98
C ASP A 47 -4.10 -2.95 -6.10
N GLN A 48 -2.84 -3.27 -6.32
CA GLN A 48 -2.48 -4.22 -7.36
C GLN A 48 -3.07 -5.59 -7.07
N LEU A 49 -3.03 -6.00 -5.83
CA LEU A 49 -3.58 -7.30 -5.47
C LEU A 49 -5.08 -7.33 -5.67
N GLN A 50 -5.75 -6.24 -5.35
CA GLN A 50 -7.19 -6.21 -5.53
C GLN A 50 -7.57 -6.19 -6.99
N VAL A 51 -6.86 -5.42 -7.79
CA VAL A 51 -7.13 -5.37 -9.21
C VAL A 51 -6.89 -6.75 -9.81
N GLY A 52 -5.81 -7.40 -9.41
CA GLY A 52 -5.50 -8.73 -9.90
C GLY A 52 -6.57 -9.73 -9.50
N ARG A 53 -7.00 -9.65 -8.24
CA ARG A 53 -8.02 -10.56 -7.77
C ARG A 53 -9.32 -10.35 -8.54
N ASP A 54 -9.70 -9.10 -8.76
CA ASP A 54 -10.95 -8.81 -9.45
C ASP A 54 -10.87 -9.21 -10.91
N ALA A 55 -9.71 -9.03 -11.53
CA ALA A 55 -9.54 -9.43 -12.91
C ALA A 55 -9.65 -10.95 -13.06
N PHE A 56 -9.03 -11.67 -12.17
CA PHE A 56 -9.11 -13.12 -12.25
C PHE A 56 -10.52 -13.61 -11.93
N PHE A 57 -11.19 -12.92 -11.04
CA PHE A 57 -12.55 -13.29 -10.71
C PHE A 57 -13.46 -13.10 -11.94
N ALA A 58 -13.27 -11.98 -12.66
CA ALA A 58 -14.05 -11.76 -13.87
C ALA A 58 -13.75 -12.83 -14.91
N MET A 59 -12.50 -13.24 -15.01
CA MET A 59 -12.15 -14.29 -15.94
C MET A 59 -12.78 -15.62 -15.53
N LEU A 60 -12.86 -15.86 -14.25
CA LEU A 60 -13.50 -17.07 -13.77
C LEU A 60 -14.98 -17.08 -14.16
N LYS A 61 -15.65 -15.96 -13.97
CA LYS A 61 -17.06 -15.91 -14.31
C LYS A 61 -17.26 -16.17 -15.79
N THR A 62 -16.42 -15.60 -16.62
CA THR A 62 -16.52 -15.80 -18.04
C THR A 62 -16.29 -17.28 -18.38
N ALA A 63 -15.33 -17.89 -17.74
CA ALA A 63 -15.05 -19.29 -18.02
C ALA A 63 -16.21 -20.17 -17.58
N LEU A 64 -16.85 -19.83 -16.50
CA LEU A 64 -17.98 -20.63 -16.06
C LEU A 64 -19.16 -20.49 -16.99
N GLU A 65 -19.35 -19.30 -17.53
CA GLU A 65 -20.45 -19.14 -18.42
C GLU A 65 -20.19 -19.81 -19.73
N ALA A 66 -18.98 -19.84 -20.09
CA ALA A 66 -18.68 -20.45 -21.30
C ALA A 66 -18.94 -21.88 -21.25
N LYS A 67 -19.11 -22.45 -20.39
CA LYS A 67 -19.29 -23.68 -20.19
C LYS A 67 -19.41 -24.77 -20.75
N PRO A 68 -19.09 -25.34 -20.75
CA PRO A 68 -19.10 -26.37 -21.35
C PRO A 68 -19.45 -27.42 -20.67
N GLU A 69 -19.88 -28.10 -21.04
CA GLU A 69 -20.29 -29.06 -20.40
C GLU A 69 -19.38 -29.84 -19.84
N GLU A 70 -18.43 -29.95 -20.17
CA GLU A 70 -17.58 -30.83 -19.62
C GLU A 70 -17.06 -30.33 -18.52
N ALA A 71 -17.21 -29.48 -18.29
CA ALA A 71 -16.60 -28.96 -17.30
C ALA A 71 -16.66 -29.65 -16.16
N VAL A 72 -16.84 -29.94 -15.77
CA VAL A 72 -16.94 -30.49 -14.72
C VAL A 72 -16.44 -30.65 -13.70
N THR A 73 -16.09 -30.56 -13.40
CA THR A 73 -15.64 -30.76 -12.58
C THR A 73 -15.66 -30.72 -11.31
N ASP A 74 -15.52 -30.87 -10.73
CA ASP A 74 -15.56 -31.01 -9.52
C ASP A 74 -14.89 -30.21 -8.75
N VAL A 75 -14.55 -29.47 -8.83
CA VAL A 75 -13.82 -28.74 -8.18
C VAL A 75 -14.45 -28.26 -7.22
N THR A 76 -15.03 -28.09 -7.04
CA THR A 76 -15.67 -27.70 -6.17
C THR A 76 -15.39 -27.09 -5.11
N ASP A 77 -15.49 -26.93 -4.34
CA ASP A 77 -15.36 -26.30 -3.25
C ASP A 77 -14.44 -25.36 -3.11
N VAL A 78 -14.14 -24.73 -3.71
CA VAL A 78 -13.25 -23.85 -3.61
C VAL A 78 -13.84 -22.77 -3.02
N SER A 79 -13.83 -22.56 -1.97
CA SER A 79 -14.45 -21.59 -1.40
C SER A 79 -13.77 -20.45 -1.55
N VAL A 80 -13.97 -19.67 -2.25
CA VAL A 80 -13.27 -18.63 -2.41
C VAL A 80 -13.76 -17.66 -1.64
N GLN A 81 -13.33 -17.16 -0.84
CA GLN A 81 -13.84 -16.18 -0.09
C GLN A 81 -13.24 -15.07 -0.26
#